data_59cd7a9cba4cbbd4ec8c300ea1eb38be
#
_entry.id   59cd7a9cba4cbbd4ec8c300ea1eb38be
#
_cell.length_a   1.000
_cell.length_b   1.000
_cell.length_c   1.000
_cell.angle_alpha   90.00
_cell.angle_beta   90.00
_cell.angle_gamma   90.00
#
_symmetry.space_group_name_H-M   'P 1'
#
loop_
_entity.id
_entity.type
_entity.pdbx_description
1 polymer ?
#
loop_
_entity_poly.entity_id
_entity_poly.type
_entity_poly.pdbx_seq_one_letter_code
_entity_poly.pdbx_strand_id
1 'polypeptide(L)'
;MTKQEFHNGCDDMLIDRCEPEAPKQKQGGSVPNEFNSHYLKVYYGRLFPYADIFRWISYGNDGKHPACDSSYVSRREFSFTLDNDIYLRFLSFNSAAELENKIKEKCPFKIDIGPVYSVDPTKRHAYAQSGDNVFTPVERELIFDIDISDYDDARYCCSGADVCLNCWPLMTIAIKVIDFALRDDFGFKHILWVYSGRRGVHCWVCDGKARRLTNEQRAAIADYFRVYKGNENNSKKVSLTGHALHPFLATAYTKVLKDFFEKKLLISQSLLSTEERYEKILEMIPDAAITSELRGRWQENRRSSSVKEDINVVRWEQLKQLLQSGKHKAQGLRRCVEEIVFCFAYPRLDMEVSKHMNHLLKAPFCVHPKTGRVCVPIDPNQCEQFDPTTVPTLSQLLDELNERGLRDDVDGEWKGTSFGNAVSLFRSSFLQPLLKASKVKESTHVHLT
;
A
#
# COMPACT_ATOMS: atom_id res chain seq x y z
N MET A 1 -28.45 -49.40 -29.83
CA MET A 1 -27.17 -48.88 -30.38
C MET A 1 -27.19 -47.38 -30.19
N THR A 2 -26.70 -46.88 -29.06
CA THR A 2 -26.58 -45.47 -28.72
C THR A 2 -25.12 -45.20 -28.43
N LYS A 3 -24.53 -44.31 -29.20
CA LYS A 3 -23.16 -43.84 -29.04
C LYS A 3 -23.08 -42.97 -27.79
N GLN A 4 -22.25 -43.38 -26.85
CA GLN A 4 -21.77 -42.50 -25.75
C GLN A 4 -20.64 -41.62 -26.31
N GLU A 5 -20.88 -40.32 -26.31
CA GLU A 5 -19.86 -39.30 -26.53
C GLU A 5 -19.14 -39.08 -25.17
N PHE A 6 -17.85 -39.33 -25.17
CA PHE A 6 -16.95 -38.97 -24.09
C PHE A 6 -16.70 -37.41 -24.17
N HIS A 7 -17.23 -36.70 -23.20
CA HIS A 7 -16.80 -35.31 -22.96
C HIS A 7 -15.45 -35.36 -22.25
N ASN A 8 -14.42 -35.00 -22.94
CA ASN A 8 -13.14 -34.57 -22.38
C ASN A 8 -13.35 -33.22 -21.70
N GLY A 9 -13.45 -33.23 -20.37
CA GLY A 9 -13.32 -32.03 -19.56
C GLY A 9 -11.87 -31.54 -19.62
N CYS A 10 -11.63 -30.55 -20.43
CA CYS A 10 -10.45 -29.70 -20.36
C CYS A 10 -10.67 -28.78 -19.18
N ASP A 11 -10.00 -29.04 -18.05
CA ASP A 11 -9.90 -28.08 -16.97
C ASP A 11 -9.20 -26.83 -17.51
N ASP A 12 -9.99 -25.81 -17.81
CA ASP A 12 -9.52 -24.46 -18.04
C ASP A 12 -8.84 -23.99 -16.75
N MET A 13 -7.50 -24.06 -16.73
CA MET A 13 -6.72 -23.27 -15.80
C MET A 13 -7.15 -21.81 -15.98
N LEU A 14 -7.84 -21.29 -14.97
CA LEU A 14 -8.21 -19.89 -14.83
C LEU A 14 -6.95 -19.04 -15.06
N ILE A 15 -6.79 -18.60 -16.28
CA ILE A 15 -5.96 -17.43 -16.59
C ILE A 15 -6.72 -16.29 -15.94
N ASP A 16 -6.22 -15.87 -14.78
CA ASP A 16 -6.70 -14.67 -14.09
C ASP A 16 -6.54 -13.50 -15.07
N ARG A 17 -7.59 -13.29 -15.85
CA ARG A 17 -7.77 -12.06 -16.60
C ARG A 17 -8.09 -11.03 -15.53
N CYS A 18 -7.06 -10.31 -15.09
CA CYS A 18 -7.30 -8.92 -14.68
C CYS A 18 -8.11 -8.32 -15.82
N GLU A 19 -9.42 -8.14 -15.62
CA GLU A 19 -10.23 -7.44 -16.57
C GLU A 19 -9.54 -6.12 -16.87
N PRO A 20 -9.22 -5.82 -18.14
CA PRO A 20 -8.77 -4.48 -18.47
C PRO A 20 -9.93 -3.58 -18.07
N GLU A 21 -9.65 -2.60 -17.19
CA GLU A 21 -10.59 -1.50 -16.96
C GLU A 21 -11.18 -1.11 -18.31
N ALA A 22 -12.50 -1.14 -18.43
CA ALA A 22 -13.21 -0.81 -19.66
C ALA A 22 -12.60 0.47 -20.24
N PRO A 23 -12.38 0.57 -21.55
CA PRO A 23 -11.69 1.70 -22.14
C PRO A 23 -12.52 2.95 -21.87
N LYS A 24 -12.18 3.65 -20.79
CA LYS A 24 -12.63 5.04 -20.59
C LYS A 24 -12.07 5.80 -21.75
N GLN A 25 -12.97 6.37 -22.55
CA GLN A 25 -12.67 7.21 -23.70
C GLN A 25 -11.44 8.06 -23.40
N LYS A 26 -10.40 7.92 -24.25
CA LYS A 26 -9.19 8.73 -24.22
C LYS A 26 -9.60 10.19 -24.43
N GLN A 27 -9.85 10.91 -23.33
CA GLN A 27 -9.58 12.33 -23.35
C GLN A 27 -8.07 12.45 -23.43
N GLY A 28 -7.57 12.98 -24.55
CA GLY A 28 -6.17 13.20 -24.81
C GLY A 28 -5.57 14.17 -23.80
N GLY A 29 -5.27 13.67 -22.60
CA GLY A 29 -4.44 14.35 -21.63
C GLY A 29 -3.01 14.24 -22.12
N SER A 30 -2.37 15.37 -22.45
CA SER A 30 -0.94 15.45 -22.67
C SER A 30 -0.22 14.78 -21.50
N VAL A 31 0.75 13.90 -21.79
CA VAL A 31 1.68 13.37 -20.78
C VAL A 31 2.25 14.60 -20.04
N PRO A 32 2.22 14.61 -18.69
CA PRO A 32 2.81 15.73 -17.97
C PRO A 32 4.24 15.97 -18.46
N ASN A 33 4.65 17.23 -18.64
CA ASN A 33 6.01 17.59 -19.05
C ASN A 33 7.09 17.01 -18.13
N GLU A 34 6.68 16.49 -16.96
CA GLU A 34 7.50 15.90 -15.91
C GLU A 34 7.85 14.42 -16.12
N PHE A 35 7.21 13.72 -17.07
CA PHE A 35 7.52 12.33 -17.41
C PHE A 35 7.70 12.15 -18.92
N ASN A 36 8.91 11.75 -19.30
CA ASN A 36 9.17 11.33 -20.66
C ASN A 36 10.21 10.20 -20.68
N SER A 37 10.18 9.38 -21.74
CA SER A 37 11.03 8.19 -21.86
C SER A 37 12.52 8.52 -21.94
N HIS A 38 12.90 9.68 -22.46
CA HIS A 38 14.29 10.12 -22.48
C HIS A 38 14.82 10.41 -21.06
N TYR A 39 14.04 11.12 -20.26
CA TYR A 39 14.36 11.39 -18.85
C TYR A 39 14.43 10.10 -18.03
N LEU A 40 13.52 9.16 -18.31
CA LEU A 40 13.52 7.86 -17.64
C LEU A 40 14.78 7.05 -17.95
N LYS A 41 15.31 7.11 -19.20
CA LYS A 41 16.60 6.51 -19.57
C LYS A 41 17.76 7.09 -18.75
N VAL A 42 17.79 8.40 -18.57
CA VAL A 42 18.82 9.06 -17.74
C VAL A 42 18.69 8.61 -16.29
N TYR A 43 17.47 8.57 -15.75
CA TYR A 43 17.21 8.09 -14.39
C TYR A 43 17.71 6.66 -14.18
N TYR A 44 17.36 5.73 -15.06
CA TYR A 44 17.85 4.35 -15.02
C TYR A 44 19.35 4.26 -15.29
N GLY A 45 19.91 5.16 -16.06
CA GLY A 45 21.35 5.21 -16.34
C GLY A 45 22.19 5.61 -15.13
N ARG A 46 21.69 6.51 -14.26
CA ARG A 46 22.50 7.25 -13.31
C ARG A 46 21.99 7.16 -11.84
N LEU A 47 20.70 7.04 -11.61
CA LEU A 47 20.11 7.24 -10.28
C LEU A 47 19.51 5.96 -9.66
N PHE A 48 18.95 5.04 -10.45
CA PHE A 48 18.25 3.88 -9.92
C PHE A 48 19.19 2.96 -9.11
N PRO A 49 18.86 2.60 -7.84
CA PRO A 49 19.76 1.90 -6.95
C PRO A 49 19.73 0.37 -7.16
N TYR A 50 20.19 -0.11 -8.32
CA TYR A 50 20.18 -1.54 -8.71
C TYR A 50 20.78 -2.47 -7.68
N ALA A 51 21.97 -2.11 -7.17
CA ALA A 51 22.70 -2.93 -6.21
C ALA A 51 21.91 -3.10 -4.90
N ASP A 52 21.23 -2.06 -4.44
CA ASP A 52 20.44 -2.12 -3.21
C ASP A 52 19.18 -2.94 -3.38
N ILE A 53 18.47 -2.77 -4.51
CA ILE A 53 17.31 -3.60 -4.84
C ILE A 53 17.72 -5.07 -4.94
N PHE A 54 18.79 -5.37 -5.66
CA PHE A 54 19.26 -6.74 -5.81
C PHE A 54 19.68 -7.37 -4.46
N ARG A 55 20.39 -6.62 -3.62
CA ARG A 55 20.76 -7.06 -2.26
C ARG A 55 19.54 -7.33 -1.38
N TRP A 56 18.50 -6.50 -1.48
CA TRP A 56 17.25 -6.73 -0.78
C TRP A 56 16.62 -8.04 -1.19
N ILE A 57 16.31 -8.19 -2.49
CA ILE A 57 15.54 -9.34 -2.99
C ILE A 57 16.32 -10.66 -2.96
N SER A 58 17.64 -10.62 -2.83
CA SER A 58 18.47 -11.82 -2.69
C SER A 58 18.41 -12.44 -1.29
N TYR A 59 18.08 -11.67 -0.25
CA TYR A 59 18.04 -12.14 1.15
C TYR A 59 19.28 -12.92 1.59
N GLY A 60 20.47 -12.50 1.14
CA GLY A 60 21.75 -13.18 1.42
C GLY A 60 22.11 -14.29 0.43
N ASN A 61 21.24 -14.65 -0.52
CA ASN A 61 21.54 -15.64 -1.56
C ASN A 61 22.27 -15.00 -2.75
N ASP A 62 23.33 -14.25 -2.47
CA ASP A 62 24.12 -13.49 -3.46
C ASP A 62 25.39 -14.22 -3.94
N GLY A 63 25.50 -15.50 -3.62
CA GLY A 63 26.63 -16.36 -4.03
C GLY A 63 27.91 -16.19 -3.19
N LYS A 64 27.89 -15.35 -2.14
CA LYS A 64 29.09 -15.07 -1.31
C LYS A 64 29.32 -16.07 -0.19
N HIS A 65 28.30 -16.85 0.16
CA HIS A 65 28.39 -17.85 1.22
C HIS A 65 28.12 -19.25 0.68
N PRO A 66 28.85 -20.30 1.10
CA PRO A 66 28.68 -21.67 0.60
C PRO A 66 27.26 -22.26 0.83
N ALA A 67 26.55 -21.80 1.87
CA ALA A 67 25.20 -22.26 2.20
C ALA A 67 24.09 -21.47 1.49
N CYS A 68 24.42 -20.50 0.63
CA CYS A 68 23.42 -19.75 -0.10
C CYS A 68 22.81 -20.56 -1.25
N ASP A 69 21.53 -20.36 -1.50
CA ASP A 69 20.86 -20.87 -2.70
C ASP A 69 21.17 -19.97 -3.89
N SER A 70 22.15 -20.36 -4.70
CA SER A 70 22.59 -19.60 -5.88
C SER A 70 21.48 -19.43 -6.94
N SER A 71 20.46 -20.30 -6.90
CA SER A 71 19.30 -20.22 -7.81
C SER A 71 18.17 -19.30 -7.31
N TYR A 72 18.27 -18.82 -6.05
CA TYR A 72 17.16 -18.10 -5.42
C TYR A 72 16.68 -16.88 -6.22
N VAL A 73 17.62 -16.04 -6.66
CA VAL A 73 17.25 -14.80 -7.37
C VAL A 73 16.78 -15.09 -8.78
N SER A 74 17.35 -16.10 -9.47
CA SER A 74 16.90 -16.51 -10.80
C SER A 74 15.49 -17.14 -10.83
N ARG A 75 14.95 -17.46 -9.65
CA ARG A 75 13.56 -17.94 -9.51
C ARG A 75 12.57 -16.82 -9.13
N ARG A 76 13.06 -15.58 -8.93
CA ARG A 76 12.22 -14.42 -8.64
C ARG A 76 11.59 -13.87 -9.90
N GLU A 77 10.27 -13.71 -9.89
CA GLU A 77 9.56 -13.06 -10.98
C GLU A 77 9.70 -11.53 -10.92
N PHE A 78 9.96 -10.95 -12.08
CA PHE A 78 9.77 -9.54 -12.37
C PHE A 78 8.76 -9.39 -13.51
N SER A 79 8.08 -8.25 -13.54
CA SER A 79 7.35 -7.82 -14.72
C SER A 79 7.68 -6.37 -15.08
N PHE A 80 7.66 -6.09 -16.37
CA PHE A 80 7.86 -4.75 -16.92
C PHE A 80 6.63 -4.31 -17.70
N THR A 81 6.14 -3.13 -17.42
CA THR A 81 5.22 -2.43 -18.29
C THR A 81 6.04 -1.44 -19.11
N LEU A 82 6.05 -1.60 -20.42
CA LEU A 82 6.75 -0.73 -21.36
C LEU A 82 5.84 0.38 -21.86
N ASP A 83 6.38 1.24 -22.71
CA ASP A 83 5.58 2.18 -23.49
C ASP A 83 4.48 1.46 -24.28
N ASN A 84 3.36 2.12 -24.55
CA ASN A 84 2.17 1.56 -25.20
C ASN A 84 1.53 0.35 -24.48
N ASP A 85 1.64 0.30 -23.14
CA ASP A 85 1.02 -0.73 -22.29
C ASP A 85 1.47 -2.18 -22.62
N ILE A 86 2.63 -2.35 -23.25
CA ILE A 86 3.22 -3.68 -23.45
C ILE A 86 3.64 -4.25 -22.11
N TYR A 87 3.02 -5.36 -21.73
CA TYR A 87 3.26 -6.01 -20.45
C TYR A 87 4.09 -7.29 -20.61
N LEU A 88 5.29 -7.30 -20.01
CA LEU A 88 6.23 -8.42 -20.01
C LEU A 88 6.22 -9.07 -18.63
N ARG A 89 5.82 -10.33 -18.52
CA ARG A 89 5.80 -11.11 -17.28
C ARG A 89 6.83 -12.24 -17.28
N PHE A 90 7.03 -12.79 -16.09
CA PHE A 90 7.90 -13.95 -15.84
C PHE A 90 9.36 -13.70 -16.24
N LEU A 91 9.80 -12.45 -16.09
CA LEU A 91 11.22 -12.13 -16.24
C LEU A 91 11.95 -12.55 -14.95
N SER A 92 13.18 -13.01 -15.09
CA SER A 92 14.08 -13.26 -13.96
C SER A 92 15.52 -12.91 -14.33
N PHE A 93 16.37 -12.73 -13.31
CA PHE A 93 17.74 -12.24 -13.47
C PHE A 93 18.67 -12.99 -12.54
N ASN A 94 19.88 -13.35 -12.98
CA ASN A 94 20.87 -14.07 -12.19
C ASN A 94 21.78 -13.15 -11.39
N SER A 95 21.87 -11.88 -11.77
CA SER A 95 22.76 -10.90 -11.17
C SER A 95 22.19 -9.48 -11.19
N ALA A 96 22.75 -8.61 -10.36
CA ALA A 96 22.43 -7.18 -10.37
C ALA A 96 22.75 -6.55 -11.73
N ALA A 97 23.87 -6.96 -12.37
CA ALA A 97 24.25 -6.44 -13.67
C ALA A 97 23.27 -6.85 -14.79
N GLU A 98 22.73 -8.08 -14.73
CA GLU A 98 21.71 -8.53 -15.70
C GLU A 98 20.41 -7.75 -15.54
N LEU A 99 19.96 -7.55 -14.29
CA LEU A 99 18.80 -6.71 -13.95
C LEU A 99 19.00 -5.27 -14.46
N GLU A 100 20.14 -4.67 -14.15
CA GLU A 100 20.51 -3.32 -14.58
C GLU A 100 20.49 -3.18 -16.12
N ASN A 101 21.19 -4.09 -16.82
CA ASN A 101 21.27 -4.08 -18.28
C ASN A 101 19.87 -4.20 -18.90
N LYS A 102 19.02 -5.08 -18.35
CA LYS A 102 17.67 -5.29 -18.88
C LYS A 102 16.75 -4.09 -18.65
N ILE A 103 16.84 -3.45 -17.49
CA ILE A 103 16.07 -2.22 -17.20
C ILE A 103 16.56 -1.07 -18.10
N LYS A 104 17.87 -0.91 -18.29
CA LYS A 104 18.43 0.11 -19.20
C LYS A 104 18.05 -0.13 -20.66
N GLU A 105 18.05 -1.39 -21.11
CA GLU A 105 17.65 -1.79 -22.46
C GLU A 105 16.16 -1.50 -22.72
N LYS A 106 15.30 -1.97 -21.83
CA LYS A 106 13.85 -1.93 -22.01
C LYS A 106 13.21 -0.61 -21.58
N CYS A 107 13.86 0.13 -20.70
CA CYS A 107 13.36 1.39 -20.12
C CYS A 107 11.90 1.32 -19.68
N PRO A 108 11.54 0.38 -18.77
CA PRO A 108 10.15 0.13 -18.42
C PRO A 108 9.53 1.32 -17.68
N PHE A 109 8.27 1.62 -17.99
CA PHE A 109 7.47 2.63 -17.28
C PHE A 109 7.06 2.17 -15.88
N LYS A 110 6.98 0.85 -15.67
CA LYS A 110 6.69 0.24 -14.39
C LYS A 110 7.47 -1.06 -14.26
N ILE A 111 8.03 -1.29 -13.07
CA ILE A 111 8.69 -2.53 -12.69
C ILE A 111 7.89 -3.10 -11.52
N ASP A 112 7.40 -4.33 -11.65
CA ASP A 112 6.80 -5.04 -10.53
C ASP A 112 7.71 -6.18 -10.09
N ILE A 113 7.72 -6.45 -8.79
CA ILE A 113 8.39 -7.59 -8.18
C ILE A 113 7.32 -8.60 -7.79
N GLY A 114 7.52 -9.85 -8.16
CA GLY A 114 6.66 -10.98 -7.87
C GLY A 114 7.26 -11.97 -6.88
N PRO A 115 6.70 -13.19 -6.79
CA PRO A 115 7.19 -14.25 -5.92
C PRO A 115 8.49 -14.86 -6.40
N VAL A 116 9.13 -15.62 -5.52
CA VAL A 116 10.10 -16.66 -5.88
C VAL A 116 9.35 -17.92 -6.18
N TYR A 117 9.57 -18.51 -7.35
CA TYR A 117 8.98 -19.77 -7.75
C TYR A 117 9.86 -20.97 -7.36
N SER A 118 9.29 -22.15 -7.41
CA SER A 118 10.03 -23.43 -7.24
C SER A 118 11.11 -23.63 -8.32
N VAL A 119 10.90 -23.07 -9.49
CA VAL A 119 11.78 -23.14 -10.66
C VAL A 119 11.87 -21.77 -11.38
N ASP A 120 12.79 -21.63 -12.30
CA ASP A 120 12.98 -20.42 -13.10
C ASP A 120 11.70 -20.05 -13.86
N PRO A 121 11.08 -18.89 -13.62
CA PRO A 121 9.83 -18.47 -14.28
C PRO A 121 9.95 -18.28 -15.78
N THR A 122 11.14 -18.03 -16.33
CA THR A 122 11.34 -17.93 -17.79
C THR A 122 11.09 -19.26 -18.50
N LYS A 123 11.24 -20.38 -17.78
CA LYS A 123 11.09 -21.76 -18.30
C LYS A 123 9.70 -22.37 -18.01
N ARG A 124 8.72 -21.56 -17.50
CA ARG A 124 7.41 -22.06 -17.06
C ARG A 124 6.70 -22.96 -18.09
N HIS A 125 6.82 -22.65 -19.38
CA HIS A 125 6.18 -23.45 -20.44
C HIS A 125 6.75 -24.87 -20.57
N ALA A 126 8.03 -25.06 -20.29
CA ALA A 126 8.65 -26.39 -20.29
C ALA A 126 8.11 -27.25 -19.12
N TYR A 127 7.83 -26.62 -17.98
CA TYR A 127 7.29 -27.31 -16.80
C TYR A 127 5.78 -27.56 -16.89
N ALA A 128 5.01 -26.73 -17.59
CA ALA A 128 3.58 -26.93 -17.79
C ALA A 128 3.23 -28.25 -18.54
N GLN A 129 4.18 -28.76 -19.31
CA GLN A 129 4.01 -30.02 -20.09
C GLN A 129 4.33 -31.27 -19.27
N SER A 130 4.96 -31.16 -18.10
CA SER A 130 5.41 -32.31 -17.30
C SER A 130 4.33 -32.91 -16.40
N GLY A 131 3.13 -32.32 -16.33
CA GLY A 131 1.99 -32.84 -15.56
C GLY A 131 2.12 -32.71 -14.03
N ASP A 132 3.29 -32.35 -13.52
CA ASP A 132 3.54 -32.11 -12.11
C ASP A 132 3.37 -30.63 -11.79
N ASN A 133 2.79 -30.29 -10.62
CA ASN A 133 2.70 -28.92 -10.09
C ASN A 133 4.09 -28.35 -9.74
N VAL A 134 5.02 -28.38 -10.69
CA VAL A 134 6.41 -27.99 -10.48
C VAL A 134 6.57 -26.48 -10.44
N PHE A 135 5.73 -25.72 -11.18
CA PHE A 135 5.80 -24.27 -11.24
C PHE A 135 4.83 -23.63 -10.22
N THR A 136 5.29 -23.42 -9.00
CA THR A 136 4.50 -22.83 -7.92
C THR A 136 5.27 -21.74 -7.19
N PRO A 137 4.61 -20.67 -6.71
CA PRO A 137 5.26 -19.67 -5.85
C PRO A 137 5.59 -20.29 -4.49
N VAL A 138 6.83 -20.12 -4.03
CA VAL A 138 7.34 -20.70 -2.78
C VAL A 138 7.69 -19.66 -1.71
N GLU A 139 8.08 -18.46 -2.11
CA GLU A 139 8.30 -17.33 -1.21
C GLU A 139 7.78 -16.04 -1.84
N ARG A 140 7.14 -15.21 -1.02
CA ARG A 140 6.67 -13.88 -1.38
C ARG A 140 6.60 -13.01 -0.13
N GLU A 141 7.09 -11.80 -0.14
CA GLU A 141 6.81 -10.84 0.90
C GLU A 141 5.30 -10.78 1.17
N LEU A 142 4.89 -10.64 2.44
CA LEU A 142 3.51 -10.28 2.71
C LEU A 142 3.36 -8.80 2.37
N ILE A 143 2.44 -8.50 1.46
CA ILE A 143 2.29 -7.16 0.89
C ILE A 143 0.90 -6.60 1.17
N PHE A 144 0.85 -5.27 1.34
CA PHE A 144 -0.41 -4.52 1.42
C PHE A 144 -0.34 -3.36 0.45
N ASP A 145 -1.44 -3.12 -0.23
CA ASP A 145 -1.67 -1.97 -1.09
C ASP A 145 -2.82 -1.14 -0.53
N ILE A 146 -2.60 0.16 -0.40
CA ILE A 146 -3.56 1.10 0.17
C ILE A 146 -3.64 2.31 -0.73
N ASP A 147 -4.81 2.48 -1.32
CA ASP A 147 -5.07 3.56 -2.27
C ASP A 147 -6.02 4.59 -1.66
N ILE A 148 -5.70 5.86 -1.82
CA ILE A 148 -6.53 6.93 -1.26
C ILE A 148 -7.89 7.06 -1.98
N SER A 149 -8.01 6.57 -3.22
CA SER A 149 -9.29 6.56 -3.94
C SER A 149 -10.35 5.69 -3.27
N ASP A 150 -9.93 4.69 -2.48
CA ASP A 150 -10.85 3.86 -1.70
C ASP A 150 -11.57 4.64 -0.59
N TYR A 151 -11.10 5.86 -0.29
CA TYR A 151 -11.68 6.76 0.72
C TYR A 151 -12.54 7.87 0.11
N ASP A 152 -12.92 7.81 -1.16
CA ASP A 152 -13.67 8.88 -1.83
C ASP A 152 -15.05 9.16 -1.20
N ASP A 153 -15.62 8.22 -0.46
CA ASP A 153 -16.83 8.42 0.34
C ASP A 153 -16.56 9.08 1.71
N ALA A 154 -15.31 9.11 2.18
CA ALA A 154 -14.89 9.64 3.46
C ALA A 154 -14.06 10.94 3.36
N ARG A 155 -13.62 11.33 2.17
CA ARG A 155 -12.86 12.56 1.92
C ARG A 155 -13.61 13.50 0.99
N TYR A 156 -13.45 14.81 1.22
CA TYR A 156 -14.16 15.87 0.49
C TYR A 156 -13.25 16.93 -0.11
N CYS A 157 -11.94 16.86 0.13
CA CYS A 157 -10.97 17.81 -0.42
C CYS A 157 -10.50 17.44 -1.84
N CYS A 158 -10.53 16.15 -2.17
CA CYS A 158 -10.08 15.58 -3.44
C CYS A 158 -10.95 14.38 -3.80
N SER A 159 -10.82 13.86 -5.01
CA SER A 159 -11.47 12.62 -5.47
C SER A 159 -10.56 11.82 -6.40
N GLY A 160 -10.82 10.53 -6.55
CA GLY A 160 -10.07 9.64 -7.43
C GLY A 160 -8.57 9.64 -7.13
N ALA A 161 -7.77 10.06 -8.07
CA ALA A 161 -6.31 10.02 -7.96
C ALA A 161 -5.67 11.31 -7.43
N ASP A 162 -6.46 12.34 -7.16
CA ASP A 162 -5.96 13.60 -6.63
C ASP A 162 -5.68 13.50 -5.13
N VAL A 163 -4.55 14.06 -4.71
CA VAL A 163 -4.05 14.00 -3.32
C VAL A 163 -3.58 15.37 -2.88
N CYS A 164 -3.95 15.76 -1.66
CA CYS A 164 -3.46 16.95 -1.01
C CYS A 164 -3.15 16.69 0.47
N LEU A 165 -2.58 17.67 1.14
CA LEU A 165 -2.23 17.56 2.57
C LEU A 165 -3.45 17.40 3.49
N ASN A 166 -4.66 17.74 3.03
CA ASN A 166 -5.87 17.54 3.81
C ASN A 166 -6.36 16.07 3.82
N CYS A 167 -6.11 15.31 2.77
CA CYS A 167 -6.48 13.88 2.73
C CYS A 167 -5.31 12.94 3.02
N TRP A 168 -4.06 13.37 2.88
CA TRP A 168 -2.89 12.54 3.16
C TRP A 168 -2.85 11.93 4.59
N PRO A 169 -3.40 12.57 5.64
CA PRO A 169 -3.49 11.94 6.96
C PRO A 169 -4.18 10.57 6.96
N LEU A 170 -5.03 10.23 5.99
CA LEU A 170 -5.60 8.90 5.83
C LEU A 170 -4.52 7.84 5.56
N MET A 171 -3.51 8.17 4.74
CA MET A 171 -2.37 7.29 4.49
C MET A 171 -1.45 7.18 5.72
N THR A 172 -1.25 8.28 6.43
CA THR A 172 -0.51 8.30 7.70
C THR A 172 -1.17 7.38 8.74
N ILE A 173 -2.48 7.45 8.88
CA ILE A 173 -3.26 6.56 9.76
C ILE A 173 -3.07 5.11 9.33
N ALA A 174 -3.18 4.82 8.04
CA ALA A 174 -3.03 3.48 7.52
C ALA A 174 -1.65 2.89 7.83
N ILE A 175 -0.58 3.65 7.60
CA ILE A 175 0.78 3.25 7.97
C ILE A 175 0.86 2.95 9.47
N LYS A 176 0.42 3.87 10.33
CA LYS A 176 0.52 3.72 11.80
C LYS A 176 -0.25 2.50 12.32
N VAL A 177 -1.49 2.32 11.87
CA VAL A 177 -2.36 1.23 12.35
C VAL A 177 -1.83 -0.12 11.92
N ILE A 178 -1.39 -0.25 10.68
CA ILE A 178 -0.93 -1.54 10.15
C ILE A 178 0.49 -1.85 10.63
N ASP A 179 1.40 -0.87 10.65
CA ASP A 179 2.78 -1.08 11.09
C ASP A 179 2.85 -1.55 12.54
N PHE A 180 2.11 -0.90 13.48
CA PHE A 180 2.15 -1.34 14.87
C PHE A 180 1.59 -2.76 15.03
N ALA A 181 0.50 -3.10 14.36
CA ALA A 181 -0.05 -4.45 14.47
C ALA A 181 0.87 -5.52 13.86
N LEU A 182 1.47 -5.24 12.71
CA LEU A 182 2.44 -6.15 12.11
C LEU A 182 3.65 -6.39 13.04
N ARG A 183 4.05 -5.37 13.82
CA ARG A 183 5.15 -5.49 14.80
C ARG A 183 4.72 -6.12 16.11
N ASP A 184 3.65 -5.61 16.71
CA ASP A 184 3.26 -5.96 18.07
C ASP A 184 2.46 -7.28 18.12
N ASP A 185 1.50 -7.48 17.18
CA ASP A 185 0.62 -8.63 17.18
C ASP A 185 1.21 -9.82 16.40
N PHE A 186 1.94 -9.56 15.29
CA PHE A 186 2.53 -10.61 14.46
C PHE A 186 4.05 -10.79 14.66
N GLY A 187 4.72 -9.86 15.33
CA GLY A 187 6.15 -9.93 15.64
C GLY A 187 7.07 -9.77 14.43
N PHE A 188 6.60 -9.15 13.34
CA PHE A 188 7.43 -8.84 12.18
C PHE A 188 8.33 -7.64 12.45
N LYS A 189 9.54 -7.66 11.91
CA LYS A 189 10.58 -6.66 12.18
C LYS A 189 11.03 -5.91 10.93
N HIS A 190 11.05 -6.57 9.79
CA HIS A 190 11.59 -6.05 8.54
C HIS A 190 10.46 -5.61 7.61
N ILE A 191 9.94 -4.43 7.86
CA ILE A 191 8.80 -3.84 7.16
C ILE A 191 9.28 -2.61 6.40
N LEU A 192 9.00 -2.56 5.09
CA LEU A 192 9.28 -1.43 4.22
C LEU A 192 7.97 -0.78 3.78
N TRP A 193 7.80 0.48 4.10
CA TRP A 193 6.74 1.32 3.57
C TRP A 193 7.23 2.16 2.41
N VAL A 194 6.44 2.26 1.35
CA VAL A 194 6.81 2.95 0.12
C VAL A 194 5.65 3.81 -0.36
N TYR A 195 5.90 5.06 -0.66
CA TYR A 195 4.97 5.91 -1.40
C TYR A 195 4.78 5.37 -2.82
N SER A 196 3.57 5.20 -3.28
CA SER A 196 3.28 4.61 -4.61
C SER A 196 3.62 5.52 -5.80
N GLY A 197 4.09 6.76 -5.52
CA GLY A 197 4.39 7.77 -6.53
C GLY A 197 3.19 8.63 -6.93
N ARG A 198 1.97 8.34 -6.45
CA ARG A 198 0.77 9.12 -6.79
C ARG A 198 -0.22 9.20 -5.63
N ARG A 199 -0.94 8.14 -5.32
CA ARG A 199 -2.17 8.21 -4.51
C ARG A 199 -2.23 7.22 -3.35
N GLY A 200 -1.17 6.48 -3.06
CA GLY A 200 -1.23 5.45 -2.04
C GLY A 200 0.12 5.09 -1.45
N VAL A 201 0.12 4.04 -0.65
CA VAL A 201 1.30 3.49 -0.02
C VAL A 201 1.29 1.97 -0.13
N HIS A 202 2.47 1.39 -0.32
CA HIS A 202 2.70 -0.05 -0.33
C HIS A 202 3.47 -0.46 0.91
N CYS A 203 3.10 -1.58 1.50
CA CYS A 203 3.83 -2.21 2.59
C CYS A 203 4.41 -3.55 2.14
N TRP A 204 5.69 -3.78 2.48
CA TRP A 204 6.41 -5.01 2.19
C TRP A 204 6.93 -5.60 3.50
N VAL A 205 6.39 -6.74 3.93
CA VAL A 205 6.84 -7.45 5.12
C VAL A 205 7.82 -8.54 4.70
N CYS A 206 9.09 -8.33 5.01
CA CYS A 206 10.22 -9.06 4.44
C CYS A 206 10.81 -10.13 5.35
N ASP A 207 10.24 -10.33 6.54
CA ASP A 207 10.65 -11.39 7.45
C ASP A 207 10.54 -12.78 6.80
N GLY A 208 11.49 -13.67 7.05
CA GLY A 208 11.47 -15.01 6.46
C GLY A 208 10.21 -15.82 6.81
N LYS A 209 9.60 -15.57 7.99
CA LYS A 209 8.29 -16.15 8.34
C LYS A 209 7.18 -15.59 7.44
N ALA A 210 7.17 -14.28 7.22
CA ALA A 210 6.16 -13.62 6.39
C ALA A 210 6.25 -14.08 4.92
N ARG A 211 7.48 -14.24 4.40
CA ARG A 211 7.66 -14.67 3.01
C ARG A 211 7.14 -16.08 2.71
N ARG A 212 7.16 -16.97 3.71
CA ARG A 212 6.72 -18.40 3.57
C ARG A 212 5.28 -18.67 4.02
N LEU A 213 4.49 -17.62 4.31
CA LEU A 213 3.06 -17.78 4.61
C LEU A 213 2.32 -18.35 3.39
N THR A 214 1.45 -19.34 3.66
CA THR A 214 0.54 -19.87 2.63
C THR A 214 -0.56 -18.85 2.28
N ASN A 215 -1.30 -19.07 1.21
CA ASN A 215 -2.41 -18.19 0.82
C ASN A 215 -3.47 -18.10 1.93
N GLU A 216 -3.76 -19.22 2.62
CA GLU A 216 -4.71 -19.26 3.75
C GLU A 216 -4.22 -18.41 4.93
N GLN A 217 -2.93 -18.52 5.26
CA GLN A 217 -2.33 -17.71 6.32
C GLN A 217 -2.30 -16.23 5.97
N ARG A 218 -2.01 -15.89 4.72
CA ARG A 218 -2.08 -14.51 4.20
C ARG A 218 -3.50 -13.96 4.27
N ALA A 219 -4.49 -14.75 3.84
CA ALA A 219 -5.89 -14.38 3.93
C ALA A 219 -6.32 -14.14 5.39
N ALA A 220 -5.88 -14.98 6.32
CA ALA A 220 -6.18 -14.81 7.75
C ALA A 220 -5.59 -13.52 8.32
N ILE A 221 -4.35 -13.16 7.93
CA ILE A 221 -3.73 -11.89 8.35
C ILE A 221 -4.47 -10.70 7.71
N ALA A 222 -4.83 -10.78 6.43
CA ALA A 222 -5.60 -9.73 5.78
C ALA A 222 -6.99 -9.56 6.43
N ASP A 223 -7.66 -10.67 6.75
CA ASP A 223 -8.95 -10.65 7.45
C ASP A 223 -8.86 -10.11 8.88
N TYR A 224 -7.71 -10.26 9.57
CA TYR A 224 -7.45 -9.64 10.87
C TYR A 224 -7.59 -8.10 10.83
N PHE A 225 -7.19 -7.49 9.72
CA PHE A 225 -7.34 -6.06 9.49
C PHE A 225 -8.72 -5.64 8.98
N ARG A 226 -9.58 -6.59 8.62
CA ARG A 226 -10.87 -6.28 8.01
C ARG A 226 -11.87 -5.75 9.03
N VAL A 227 -12.27 -4.50 8.87
CA VAL A 227 -13.34 -3.86 9.66
C VAL A 227 -14.59 -3.65 8.82
N TYR A 228 -14.42 -3.38 7.53
CA TYR A 228 -15.54 -3.18 6.61
C TYR A 228 -16.22 -4.51 6.29
N LYS A 229 -17.53 -4.59 6.55
CA LYS A 229 -18.39 -5.73 6.26
C LYS A 229 -19.50 -5.28 5.33
N GLY A 230 -19.63 -5.91 4.17
CA GLY A 230 -20.79 -5.75 3.30
C GLY A 230 -20.51 -5.20 1.91
N ASN A 231 -21.51 -5.39 1.03
CA ASN A 231 -21.52 -4.93 -0.35
C ASN A 231 -21.77 -3.41 -0.40
N GLU A 232 -21.46 -2.78 -1.53
CA GLU A 232 -21.57 -1.34 -1.80
C GLU A 232 -22.95 -0.71 -1.45
N ASN A 233 -23.99 -1.53 -1.33
CA ASN A 233 -25.36 -1.09 -1.04
C ASN A 233 -25.74 -1.04 0.45
N ASN A 234 -24.83 -1.32 1.39
CA ASN A 234 -25.14 -1.32 2.83
C ASN A 234 -24.75 0.01 3.48
N SER A 235 -25.73 0.74 4.02
CA SER A 235 -25.54 2.01 4.75
C SER A 235 -24.62 1.86 5.97
N LYS A 236 -24.53 0.67 6.58
CA LYS A 236 -23.56 0.35 7.66
C LYS A 236 -22.34 -0.38 7.12
N LYS A 237 -21.38 0.36 6.62
CA LYS A 237 -20.08 -0.18 6.17
C LYS A 237 -19.23 -0.75 7.31
N VAL A 238 -19.37 -0.22 8.53
CA VAL A 238 -18.65 -0.64 9.74
C VAL A 238 -19.67 -1.06 10.80
N SER A 239 -19.44 -2.23 11.40
CA SER A 239 -20.21 -2.71 12.55
C SER A 239 -19.27 -3.32 13.58
N LEU A 240 -19.08 -2.63 14.69
CA LEU A 240 -18.26 -3.08 15.81
C LEU A 240 -19.13 -3.88 16.78
N THR A 241 -19.33 -5.16 16.49
CA THR A 241 -20.20 -6.06 17.28
C THR A 241 -19.49 -6.58 18.55
N GLY A 242 -20.30 -6.92 19.59
CA GLY A 242 -19.84 -7.55 20.81
C GLY A 242 -19.69 -6.61 22.00
N HIS A 243 -19.51 -7.20 23.20
CA HIS A 243 -19.39 -6.45 24.46
C HIS A 243 -18.06 -5.68 24.58
N ALA A 244 -16.97 -6.21 24.00
CA ALA A 244 -15.67 -5.57 23.97
C ALA A 244 -15.14 -5.49 22.54
N LEU A 245 -14.44 -4.40 22.19
CA LEU A 245 -13.65 -4.34 20.96
C LEU A 245 -12.55 -5.39 21.02
N HIS A 246 -12.22 -5.96 19.87
CA HIS A 246 -11.01 -6.75 19.74
C HIS A 246 -9.80 -5.90 20.22
N PRO A 247 -8.85 -6.44 21.01
CA PRO A 247 -7.73 -5.67 21.58
C PRO A 247 -6.99 -4.83 20.54
N PHE A 248 -6.73 -5.37 19.37
CA PHE A 248 -6.14 -4.63 18.25
C PHE A 248 -6.98 -3.40 17.88
N LEU A 249 -8.31 -3.54 17.69
CA LEU A 249 -9.17 -2.41 17.31
C LEU A 249 -9.26 -1.37 18.42
N ALA A 250 -9.29 -1.79 19.69
CA ALA A 250 -9.25 -0.89 20.85
C ALA A 250 -7.94 -0.09 20.88
N THR A 251 -6.82 -0.74 20.58
CA THR A 251 -5.50 -0.10 20.50
C THR A 251 -5.42 0.86 19.31
N ALA A 252 -5.89 0.44 18.14
CA ALA A 252 -5.95 1.29 16.94
C ALA A 252 -6.77 2.55 17.20
N TYR A 253 -7.95 2.40 17.83
CA TYR A 253 -8.81 3.52 18.19
C TYR A 253 -8.11 4.50 19.14
N THR A 254 -7.58 4.01 20.26
CA THR A 254 -7.04 4.85 21.32
C THR A 254 -5.71 5.49 20.96
N LYS A 255 -4.83 4.77 20.26
CA LYS A 255 -3.48 5.26 19.94
C LYS A 255 -3.40 6.08 18.65
N VAL A 256 -4.32 5.87 17.69
CA VAL A 256 -4.22 6.47 16.37
C VAL A 256 -5.52 7.13 15.93
N LEU A 257 -6.60 6.36 15.75
CA LEU A 257 -7.77 6.82 15.01
C LEU A 257 -8.45 8.02 15.63
N LYS A 258 -8.72 7.98 16.94
CA LYS A 258 -9.44 9.04 17.67
C LYS A 258 -8.75 10.39 17.50
N ASP A 259 -7.47 10.44 17.78
CA ASP A 259 -6.68 11.68 17.75
C ASP A 259 -6.57 12.26 16.34
N PHE A 260 -6.29 11.41 15.34
CA PHE A 260 -6.23 11.85 13.95
C PHE A 260 -7.59 12.31 13.43
N PHE A 261 -8.65 11.60 13.78
CA PHE A 261 -10.00 11.99 13.40
C PHE A 261 -10.36 13.35 13.97
N GLU A 262 -10.29 13.51 15.29
CA GLU A 262 -10.73 14.73 15.99
C GLU A 262 -9.84 15.94 15.67
N LYS A 263 -8.52 15.76 15.63
CA LYS A 263 -7.55 16.88 15.46
C LYS A 263 -7.25 17.23 14.01
N LYS A 264 -7.46 16.32 13.07
CA LYS A 264 -7.10 16.52 11.65
C LYS A 264 -8.29 16.32 10.72
N LEU A 265 -8.83 15.10 10.58
CA LEU A 265 -9.81 14.77 9.55
C LEU A 265 -11.13 15.53 9.70
N LEU A 266 -11.62 15.67 10.89
CA LEU A 266 -12.89 16.35 11.17
C LEU A 266 -12.93 17.76 10.59
N ILE A 267 -11.85 18.50 10.73
CA ILE A 267 -11.70 19.87 10.24
C ILE A 267 -11.27 19.89 8.77
N SER A 268 -10.18 19.18 8.44
CA SER A 268 -9.61 19.22 7.08
C SER A 268 -10.55 18.69 6.01
N GLN A 269 -11.44 17.75 6.37
CA GLN A 269 -12.47 17.22 5.49
C GLN A 269 -13.82 17.93 5.68
N SER A 270 -13.94 18.81 6.67
CA SER A 270 -15.18 19.53 6.99
C SER A 270 -16.40 18.59 7.14
N LEU A 271 -16.21 17.50 7.90
CA LEU A 271 -17.14 16.35 7.94
C LEU A 271 -18.55 16.69 8.42
N LEU A 272 -18.69 17.74 9.25
CA LEU A 272 -19.96 18.17 9.81
C LEU A 272 -20.38 19.58 9.37
N SER A 273 -19.74 20.17 8.34
CA SER A 273 -19.97 21.58 7.95
C SER A 273 -21.29 21.81 7.24
N THR A 274 -21.70 20.92 6.37
CA THR A 274 -22.92 21.05 5.54
C THR A 274 -23.96 19.99 5.89
N GLU A 275 -25.21 20.24 5.53
CA GLU A 275 -26.31 19.31 5.75
C GLU A 275 -26.08 17.95 5.09
N GLU A 276 -25.67 17.95 3.83
CA GLU A 276 -25.34 16.74 3.10
C GLU A 276 -24.27 15.88 3.83
N ARG A 277 -23.26 16.52 4.42
CA ARG A 277 -22.15 15.82 5.09
C ARG A 277 -22.55 15.30 6.45
N TYR A 278 -23.21 16.12 7.27
CA TYR A 278 -23.59 15.66 8.61
C TYR A 278 -24.73 14.61 8.56
N GLU A 279 -25.62 14.65 7.57
CA GLU A 279 -26.64 13.61 7.41
C GLU A 279 -26.02 12.22 7.24
N LYS A 280 -24.93 12.08 6.47
CA LYS A 280 -24.20 10.81 6.37
C LYS A 280 -23.72 10.26 7.71
N ILE A 281 -23.37 11.14 8.64
CA ILE A 281 -22.97 10.77 10.00
C ILE A 281 -24.20 10.46 10.86
N LEU A 282 -25.27 11.26 10.76
CA LEU A 282 -26.51 11.03 11.48
C LEU A 282 -27.19 9.71 11.10
N GLU A 283 -27.13 9.31 9.82
CA GLU A 283 -27.62 8.01 9.35
C GLU A 283 -26.94 6.80 10.02
N MET A 284 -25.75 6.98 10.56
CA MET A 284 -25.04 5.93 11.31
C MET A 284 -25.57 5.76 12.74
N ILE A 285 -26.35 6.72 13.25
CA ILE A 285 -26.88 6.71 14.61
C ILE A 285 -28.23 5.97 14.63
N PRO A 286 -28.33 4.83 15.34
CA PRO A 286 -29.55 4.00 15.31
C PRO A 286 -30.68 4.52 16.21
N ASP A 287 -30.74 5.82 16.53
CA ASP A 287 -31.73 6.45 17.38
C ASP A 287 -32.30 7.71 16.73
N ALA A 288 -33.56 7.62 16.30
CA ALA A 288 -34.26 8.72 15.61
C ALA A 288 -34.47 9.96 16.47
N ALA A 289 -34.58 9.82 17.80
CA ALA A 289 -34.74 10.95 18.69
C ALA A 289 -33.45 11.77 18.79
N ILE A 290 -32.30 11.08 18.90
CA ILE A 290 -30.97 11.71 18.91
C ILE A 290 -30.73 12.45 17.59
N THR A 291 -30.99 11.79 16.47
CA THR A 291 -30.74 12.40 15.14
C THR A 291 -31.64 13.60 14.92
N SER A 292 -32.91 13.53 15.31
CA SER A 292 -33.83 14.68 15.22
C SER A 292 -33.40 15.85 16.10
N GLU A 293 -32.95 15.59 17.32
CA GLU A 293 -32.46 16.63 18.22
C GLU A 293 -31.18 17.30 17.66
N LEU A 294 -30.21 16.52 17.17
CA LEU A 294 -29.00 17.05 16.56
C LEU A 294 -29.32 17.89 15.32
N ARG A 295 -30.19 17.37 14.47
CA ARG A 295 -30.63 18.06 13.24
C ARG A 295 -31.27 19.42 13.54
N GLY A 296 -32.17 19.47 14.52
CA GLY A 296 -32.76 20.71 14.98
C GLY A 296 -31.72 21.72 15.46
N ARG A 297 -30.83 21.31 16.39
CA ARG A 297 -29.75 22.15 16.91
C ARG A 297 -28.82 22.69 15.81
N TRP A 298 -28.47 21.85 14.82
CA TRP A 298 -27.53 22.23 13.77
C TRP A 298 -28.14 23.10 12.67
N GLN A 299 -29.46 23.04 12.47
CA GLN A 299 -30.19 23.95 11.59
C GLN A 299 -30.38 25.34 12.23
N GLU A 300 -30.64 25.40 13.54
CA GLU A 300 -30.81 26.67 14.27
C GLU A 300 -29.47 27.44 14.37
N ASN A 301 -28.35 26.77 14.61
CA ASN A 301 -27.03 27.39 14.69
C ASN A 301 -26.52 28.03 13.38
N ARG A 302 -27.14 27.75 12.24
CA ARG A 302 -26.87 28.46 10.99
C ARG A 302 -27.17 29.97 11.09
N ARG A 303 -27.99 30.41 12.04
CA ARG A 303 -28.44 31.78 12.20
C ARG A 303 -27.63 32.60 13.21
N SER A 304 -26.78 31.96 14.00
CA SER A 304 -26.01 32.59 15.09
C SER A 304 -24.51 32.40 14.90
N SER A 305 -23.88 33.21 14.07
CA SER A 305 -22.44 33.13 13.76
C SER A 305 -21.57 33.98 14.69
N SER A 306 -21.62 33.78 16.00
CA SER A 306 -20.73 34.48 16.94
C SER A 306 -19.65 33.60 17.59
N VAL A 307 -19.52 32.35 17.18
CA VAL A 307 -18.60 31.39 17.81
C VAL A 307 -17.24 31.39 17.09
N LYS A 308 -16.16 31.60 17.84
CA LYS A 308 -14.76 31.55 17.34
C LYS A 308 -14.27 30.12 17.03
N GLU A 309 -15.03 29.09 17.42
CA GLU A 309 -14.64 27.70 17.26
C GLU A 309 -15.13 27.11 15.93
N ASP A 310 -14.39 26.15 15.39
CA ASP A 310 -14.75 25.46 14.15
C ASP A 310 -16.07 24.70 14.31
N ILE A 311 -17.00 24.88 13.39
CA ILE A 311 -18.34 24.28 13.43
C ILE A 311 -18.31 22.74 13.46
N ASN A 312 -17.30 22.11 12.85
CA ASN A 312 -17.17 20.67 12.87
C ASN A 312 -16.84 20.17 14.27
N VAL A 313 -15.97 20.89 14.98
CA VAL A 313 -15.61 20.56 16.37
C VAL A 313 -16.81 20.74 17.28
N VAL A 314 -17.52 21.86 17.19
CA VAL A 314 -18.72 22.14 18.00
C VAL A 314 -19.78 21.04 17.81
N ARG A 315 -20.09 20.70 16.56
CA ARG A 315 -21.08 19.66 16.24
C ARG A 315 -20.64 18.28 16.71
N TRP A 316 -19.36 17.97 16.60
CA TRP A 316 -18.80 16.70 17.07
C TRP A 316 -18.92 16.57 18.59
N GLU A 317 -18.62 17.62 19.35
CA GLU A 317 -18.79 17.63 20.80
C GLU A 317 -20.26 17.50 21.20
N GLN A 318 -21.18 18.18 20.55
CA GLN A 318 -22.62 18.04 20.77
C GLN A 318 -23.11 16.61 20.54
N LEU A 319 -22.65 15.97 19.47
CA LEU A 319 -22.95 14.57 19.15
C LEU A 319 -22.43 13.64 20.26
N LYS A 320 -21.18 13.77 20.67
CA LYS A 320 -20.58 12.95 21.74
C LYS A 320 -21.35 13.12 23.06
N GLN A 321 -21.64 14.36 23.45
CA GLN A 321 -22.37 14.66 24.70
C GLN A 321 -23.77 14.03 24.68
N LEU A 322 -24.47 14.08 23.57
CA LEU A 322 -25.82 13.53 23.49
C LEU A 322 -25.81 12.00 23.54
N LEU A 323 -24.87 11.35 22.84
CA LEU A 323 -24.68 9.89 22.91
C LEU A 323 -24.25 9.40 24.30
N GLN A 324 -23.50 10.20 25.04
CA GLN A 324 -23.01 9.86 26.41
C GLN A 324 -24.02 10.19 27.51
N SER A 325 -25.02 11.02 27.25
CA SER A 325 -25.96 11.51 28.27
C SER A 325 -26.81 10.44 28.97
N GLY A 326 -26.79 9.20 28.43
CA GLY A 326 -27.56 8.08 29.00
C GLY A 326 -29.08 8.22 28.96
N LYS A 327 -29.59 9.30 28.36
CA LYS A 327 -31.05 9.55 28.19
C LYS A 327 -31.70 8.57 27.23
N HIS A 328 -30.92 8.01 26.31
CA HIS A 328 -31.37 7.12 25.28
C HIS A 328 -30.79 5.72 25.52
N LYS A 329 -31.64 4.69 25.53
CA LYS A 329 -31.29 3.29 25.83
C LYS A 329 -31.25 2.41 24.59
N ALA A 330 -31.19 2.99 23.40
CA ALA A 330 -31.19 2.20 22.16
C ALA A 330 -29.97 1.26 22.08
N GLN A 331 -30.23 0.03 21.68
CA GLN A 331 -29.19 -0.96 21.45
C GLN A 331 -28.32 -0.49 20.28
N GLY A 332 -27.00 -0.42 20.48
CA GLY A 332 -26.05 0.02 19.45
C GLY A 332 -25.47 1.44 19.66
N LEU A 333 -26.02 2.27 20.58
CA LEU A 333 -25.48 3.60 20.85
C LEU A 333 -24.10 3.57 21.49
N ARG A 334 -23.78 2.49 22.22
CA ARG A 334 -22.56 2.36 23.02
C ARG A 334 -21.26 2.57 22.26
N ARG A 335 -21.26 2.21 20.95
CA ARG A 335 -20.07 2.27 20.09
C ARG A 335 -20.24 3.18 18.87
N CYS A 336 -21.28 3.98 18.87
CA CYS A 336 -21.61 4.81 17.72
C CYS A 336 -20.47 5.79 17.39
N VAL A 337 -19.83 6.36 18.41
CA VAL A 337 -18.67 7.27 18.23
C VAL A 337 -17.50 6.52 17.60
N GLU A 338 -17.17 5.33 18.13
CA GLU A 338 -16.11 4.50 17.54
C GLU A 338 -16.44 4.10 16.10
N GLU A 339 -17.67 3.65 15.82
CA GLU A 339 -18.10 3.24 14.49
C GLU A 339 -17.98 4.38 13.47
N ILE A 340 -18.35 5.61 13.85
CA ILE A 340 -18.17 6.80 13.02
C ILE A 340 -16.67 7.01 12.74
N VAL A 341 -15.82 7.02 13.77
CA VAL A 341 -14.38 7.22 13.60
C VAL A 341 -13.77 6.15 12.71
N PHE A 342 -14.13 4.88 12.91
CA PHE A 342 -13.67 3.78 12.05
C PHE A 342 -14.14 3.94 10.60
N CYS A 343 -15.37 4.37 10.39
CA CYS A 343 -15.92 4.55 9.05
C CYS A 343 -15.14 5.58 8.21
N PHE A 344 -14.67 6.66 8.85
CA PHE A 344 -13.97 7.73 8.14
C PHE A 344 -12.45 7.60 8.14
N ALA A 345 -11.85 6.90 9.12
CA ALA A 345 -10.41 6.95 9.35
C ALA A 345 -9.69 5.59 9.26
N TYR A 346 -10.40 4.46 9.38
CA TYR A 346 -9.74 3.16 9.43
C TYR A 346 -9.14 2.76 8.08
N PRO A 347 -7.97 2.06 8.08
CA PRO A 347 -7.31 1.62 6.86
C PRO A 347 -8.21 0.78 5.93
N ARG A 348 -8.18 1.11 4.64
CA ARG A 348 -8.87 0.38 3.57
C ARG A 348 -7.84 -0.31 2.71
N LEU A 349 -7.83 -1.64 2.77
CA LEU A 349 -6.85 -2.48 2.12
C LEU A 349 -7.40 -3.10 0.85
N ASP A 350 -6.60 -3.16 -0.21
CA ASP A 350 -6.84 -4.12 -1.28
C ASP A 350 -6.52 -5.52 -0.76
N MET A 351 -7.58 -6.23 -0.37
CA MET A 351 -7.47 -7.54 0.26
C MET A 351 -6.89 -8.60 -0.68
N GLU A 352 -7.15 -8.49 -1.97
CA GLU A 352 -6.72 -9.49 -2.97
C GLU A 352 -5.21 -9.44 -3.19
N VAL A 353 -4.62 -8.23 -3.14
CA VAL A 353 -3.15 -8.07 -3.20
C VAL A 353 -2.45 -8.83 -2.09
N SER A 354 -3.02 -8.84 -0.88
CA SER A 354 -2.41 -9.46 0.29
C SER A 354 -2.58 -10.98 0.34
N LYS A 355 -3.69 -11.52 -0.16
CA LYS A 355 -4.08 -12.92 0.00
C LYS A 355 -3.26 -13.91 -0.83
N HIS A 356 -2.79 -13.48 -2.01
CA HIS A 356 -2.21 -14.40 -2.99
C HIS A 356 -0.70 -14.19 -3.15
N MET A 357 0.06 -15.29 -3.11
CA MET A 357 1.52 -15.26 -3.31
C MET A 357 1.92 -14.83 -4.73
N ASN A 358 1.10 -15.10 -5.73
CA ASN A 358 1.40 -14.78 -7.14
C ASN A 358 1.11 -13.31 -7.51
N HIS A 359 0.63 -12.50 -6.58
CA HIS A 359 0.35 -11.09 -6.83
C HIS A 359 1.65 -10.28 -6.97
N LEU A 360 1.71 -9.45 -8.01
CA LEU A 360 2.84 -8.55 -8.29
C LEU A 360 2.60 -7.19 -7.64
N LEU A 361 3.67 -6.55 -7.18
CA LEU A 361 3.58 -5.20 -6.62
C LEU A 361 4.70 -4.31 -7.18
N LYS A 362 4.38 -3.05 -7.46
CA LYS A 362 5.32 -2.08 -8.01
C LYS A 362 6.54 -1.90 -7.10
N ALA A 363 7.71 -2.03 -7.70
CA ALA A 363 8.98 -1.93 -7.01
C ALA A 363 9.21 -0.52 -6.42
N PRO A 364 9.91 -0.42 -5.28
CA PRO A 364 10.44 0.85 -4.81
C PRO A 364 11.32 1.51 -5.88
N PHE A 365 11.39 2.82 -5.84
CA PHE A 365 12.17 3.65 -6.77
C PHE A 365 11.69 3.66 -8.22
N CYS A 366 10.57 3.02 -8.55
CA CYS A 366 9.92 3.30 -9.84
C CYS A 366 9.47 4.76 -9.93
N VAL A 367 9.45 5.30 -11.13
CA VAL A 367 8.85 6.61 -11.40
C VAL A 367 7.41 6.41 -11.86
N HIS A 368 6.47 7.11 -11.23
CA HIS A 368 5.06 6.99 -11.60
C HIS A 368 4.76 7.80 -12.87
N PRO A 369 4.26 7.18 -13.97
CA PRO A 369 4.17 7.86 -15.28
C PRO A 369 3.21 9.05 -15.32
N LYS A 370 2.20 9.10 -14.45
CA LYS A 370 1.22 10.20 -14.42
C LYS A 370 1.66 11.41 -13.58
N THR A 371 2.66 11.27 -12.72
CA THR A 371 3.11 12.33 -11.81
C THR A 371 4.59 12.67 -11.97
N GLY A 372 5.36 11.81 -12.62
CA GLY A 372 6.82 11.90 -12.66
C GLY A 372 7.50 11.64 -11.31
N ARG A 373 6.75 11.38 -10.23
CA ARG A 373 7.30 11.22 -8.88
C ARG A 373 7.89 9.84 -8.66
N VAL A 374 8.96 9.79 -7.89
CA VAL A 374 9.62 8.53 -7.52
C VAL A 374 8.87 7.84 -6.39
N CYS A 375 8.76 6.51 -6.45
CA CYS A 375 8.22 5.69 -5.36
C CYS A 375 9.26 5.57 -4.25
N VAL A 376 9.23 6.46 -3.26
CA VAL A 376 10.25 6.56 -2.21
C VAL A 376 9.83 5.84 -0.93
N PRO A 377 10.77 5.30 -0.14
CA PRO A 377 10.51 4.78 1.19
C PRO A 377 9.95 5.84 2.13
N ILE A 378 9.11 5.38 3.06
CA ILE A 378 8.55 6.19 4.15
C ILE A 378 9.00 5.58 5.47
N ASP A 379 9.55 6.39 6.38
CA ASP A 379 9.79 5.96 7.77
C ASP A 379 8.45 5.93 8.53
N PRO A 380 7.97 4.78 9.00
CA PRO A 380 6.71 4.70 9.72
C PRO A 380 6.72 5.49 11.04
N ASN A 381 7.90 5.72 11.64
CA ASN A 381 8.03 6.52 12.85
C ASN A 381 7.91 8.03 12.59
N GLN A 382 8.15 8.47 11.35
CA GLN A 382 8.10 9.88 10.93
C GLN A 382 7.05 10.12 9.82
N CYS A 383 6.14 9.18 9.59
CA CYS A 383 5.16 9.25 8.50
C CYS A 383 4.19 10.44 8.62
N GLU A 384 4.06 11.05 9.78
CA GLU A 384 3.27 12.28 9.97
C GLU A 384 3.90 13.50 9.32
N GLN A 385 5.23 13.48 9.12
CA GLN A 385 6.00 14.55 8.49
C GLN A 385 6.14 14.34 6.98
N PHE A 386 5.72 13.19 6.48
CA PHE A 386 5.85 12.87 5.05
C PHE A 386 4.85 13.68 4.24
N ASP A 387 5.37 14.47 3.32
CA ASP A 387 4.60 15.26 2.36
C ASP A 387 4.75 14.68 0.95
N PRO A 388 3.69 14.08 0.37
CA PRO A 388 3.75 13.49 -0.97
C PRO A 388 3.99 14.54 -2.07
N THR A 389 3.74 15.82 -1.79
CA THR A 389 3.91 16.90 -2.77
C THR A 389 5.38 17.32 -2.94
N THR A 390 6.22 17.04 -1.94
CA THR A 390 7.67 17.35 -1.95
C THR A 390 8.53 16.21 -2.48
N VAL A 391 7.93 15.04 -2.76
CA VAL A 391 8.68 13.92 -3.36
C VAL A 391 9.21 14.33 -4.73
N PRO A 392 10.51 14.12 -5.01
CA PRO A 392 11.11 14.58 -6.25
C PRO A 392 10.47 13.96 -7.49
N THR A 393 10.28 14.78 -8.49
CA THR A 393 9.88 14.35 -9.83
C THR A 393 11.10 14.00 -10.68
N LEU A 394 10.85 13.27 -11.76
CA LEU A 394 11.89 12.89 -12.72
C LEU A 394 12.59 14.11 -13.31
N SER A 395 11.85 15.15 -13.69
CA SER A 395 12.40 16.41 -14.23
C SER A 395 13.29 17.12 -13.21
N GLN A 396 12.82 17.28 -11.96
CA GLN A 396 13.61 17.90 -10.89
C GLN A 396 14.94 17.17 -10.67
N LEU A 397 14.94 15.84 -10.66
CA LEU A 397 16.15 15.05 -10.48
C LEU A 397 17.15 15.24 -11.63
N LEU A 398 16.65 15.39 -12.86
CA LEU A 398 17.50 15.65 -14.02
C LEU A 398 18.09 17.05 -13.97
N ASP A 399 17.31 18.05 -13.57
CA ASP A 399 17.80 19.42 -13.39
C ASP A 399 18.90 19.45 -12.33
N GLU A 400 18.71 18.79 -11.19
CA GLU A 400 19.73 18.65 -10.14
C GLU A 400 21.02 17.97 -10.64
N LEU A 401 20.89 16.95 -11.52
CA LEU A 401 22.03 16.30 -12.15
C LEU A 401 22.78 17.22 -13.13
N ASN A 402 22.06 18.01 -13.89
CA ASN A 402 22.62 18.95 -14.86
C ASN A 402 23.38 20.10 -14.17
N GLU A 403 22.84 20.62 -13.07
CA GLU A 403 23.49 21.68 -12.28
C GLU A 403 24.80 21.23 -11.64
N ARG A 404 24.93 19.95 -11.29
CA ARG A 404 26.10 19.40 -10.61
C ARG A 404 27.24 18.99 -11.53
N GLY A 405 26.96 18.77 -12.80
CA GLY A 405 27.89 18.19 -13.76
C GLY A 405 28.24 16.71 -13.47
N LEU A 406 29.09 16.12 -14.30
CA LEU A 406 29.55 14.74 -14.14
C LEU A 406 30.47 14.66 -12.91
N ARG A 407 30.12 13.85 -11.92
CA ARG A 407 31.00 13.46 -10.80
C ARG A 407 31.04 11.95 -10.76
N ASP A 408 32.24 11.41 -10.71
CA ASP A 408 32.49 9.97 -10.51
C ASP A 408 32.29 9.59 -9.02
N ASP A 409 31.06 9.61 -8.56
CA ASP A 409 30.72 9.13 -7.22
C ASP A 409 30.64 7.60 -7.26
N VAL A 410 31.58 6.92 -6.63
CA VAL A 410 31.72 5.45 -6.58
C VAL A 410 30.46 4.74 -6.07
N ASP A 411 29.62 5.42 -5.31
CA ASP A 411 28.38 4.88 -4.71
C ASP A 411 27.07 5.27 -5.45
N GLY A 412 27.15 6.04 -6.51
CA GLY A 412 26.01 6.50 -7.31
C GLY A 412 25.76 8.01 -7.21
N GLU A 413 25.37 8.59 -8.32
CA GLU A 413 25.17 10.03 -8.48
C GLU A 413 23.97 10.58 -7.70
N TRP A 414 23.12 9.71 -7.16
CA TRP A 414 21.95 10.06 -6.34
C TRP A 414 22.32 10.78 -5.01
N LYS A 415 23.54 10.58 -4.46
CA LYS A 415 23.95 11.14 -3.16
C LYS A 415 23.81 12.66 -3.06
N GLY A 416 23.86 13.33 -4.14
CA GLY A 416 23.80 14.77 -4.13
C GLY A 416 22.54 15.35 -4.70
N THR A 417 21.55 14.53 -4.93
CA THR A 417 20.21 14.95 -5.36
C THR A 417 19.23 14.86 -4.19
N SER A 418 18.07 15.47 -4.32
CA SER A 418 16.94 15.33 -3.39
C SER A 418 16.52 13.88 -3.18
N PHE A 419 16.82 12.99 -4.14
CA PHE A 419 16.60 11.55 -4.05
C PHE A 419 17.53 10.84 -3.07
N GLY A 420 18.69 11.41 -2.75
CA GLY A 420 19.69 10.84 -1.87
C GLY A 420 19.18 10.47 -0.48
N ASN A 421 18.28 11.28 0.07
CA ASN A 421 17.64 10.99 1.36
C ASN A 421 16.81 9.71 1.31
N ALA A 422 16.08 9.48 0.23
CA ALA A 422 15.25 8.28 0.06
C ALA A 422 16.09 7.00 -0.01
N VAL A 423 17.19 7.02 -0.77
CA VAL A 423 18.12 5.88 -0.85
C VAL A 423 18.83 5.64 0.50
N SER A 424 19.23 6.71 1.18
CA SER A 424 19.85 6.63 2.51
C SER A 424 18.90 6.03 3.54
N LEU A 425 17.64 6.45 3.54
CA LEU A 425 16.58 5.90 4.40
C LEU A 425 16.38 4.40 4.12
N PHE A 426 16.27 4.01 2.85
CA PHE A 426 16.13 2.61 2.46
C PHE A 426 17.30 1.77 3.00
N ARG A 427 18.52 2.25 2.84
CA ARG A 427 19.74 1.55 3.29
C ARG A 427 19.80 1.42 4.81
N SER A 428 19.64 2.54 5.53
CA SER A 428 19.87 2.59 6.97
C SER A 428 18.74 1.94 7.78
N SER A 429 17.50 2.27 7.45
CA SER A 429 16.34 1.87 8.26
C SER A 429 15.78 0.51 7.88
N PHE A 430 16.02 0.04 6.66
CA PHE A 430 15.45 -1.21 6.19
C PHE A 430 16.50 -2.23 5.72
N LEU A 431 17.34 -1.91 4.72
CA LEU A 431 18.21 -2.89 4.08
C LEU A 431 19.29 -3.43 5.02
N GLN A 432 20.01 -2.55 5.73
CA GLN A 432 21.08 -2.96 6.65
C GLN A 432 20.57 -3.84 7.80
N PRO A 433 19.47 -3.49 8.51
CA PRO A 433 18.87 -4.38 9.52
C PRO A 433 18.45 -5.74 8.97
N LEU A 434 17.83 -5.76 7.77
CA LEU A 434 17.42 -6.99 7.11
C LEU A 434 18.61 -7.91 6.80
N LEU A 435 19.67 -7.37 6.21
CA LEU A 435 20.87 -8.14 5.87
C LEU A 435 21.64 -8.62 7.11
N LYS A 436 21.66 -7.81 8.18
CA LYS A 436 22.25 -8.23 9.47
C LYS A 436 21.49 -9.42 10.06
N ALA A 437 20.16 -9.40 10.02
CA ALA A 437 19.34 -10.50 10.52
C ALA A 437 19.50 -11.80 9.70
N SER A 438 19.72 -11.69 8.39
CA SER A 438 20.00 -12.85 7.53
C SER A 438 21.33 -13.54 7.91
N LYS A 439 22.39 -12.77 8.16
CA LYS A 439 23.71 -13.31 8.56
C LYS A 439 23.70 -14.01 9.93
N VAL A 440 22.93 -13.52 10.89
CA VAL A 440 22.83 -14.14 12.23
C VAL A 440 22.19 -15.52 12.17
N LYS A 441 21.21 -15.75 11.26
CA LYS A 441 20.59 -17.06 11.08
C LYS A 441 21.55 -18.08 10.47
N GLU A 442 22.46 -17.64 9.61
CA GLU A 442 23.48 -18.50 9.01
C GLU A 442 24.48 -19.01 10.06
N SER A 443 24.93 -18.14 10.98
CA SER A 443 25.87 -18.53 12.05
C SER A 443 25.29 -19.49 13.08
N THR A 444 23.98 -19.45 13.35
CA THR A 444 23.31 -20.37 14.27
C THR A 444 23.06 -21.76 13.67
N HIS A 445 22.95 -21.88 12.35
CA HIS A 445 22.83 -23.22 11.69
C HIS A 445 24.15 -23.96 11.59
N VAL A 446 25.30 -23.24 11.52
CA VAL A 446 26.64 -23.83 11.47
C VAL A 446 27.08 -24.43 12.83
N HIS A 447 26.46 -24.00 13.93
CA HIS A 447 26.75 -24.55 15.27
C HIS A 447 25.87 -25.75 15.69
N LEU A 448 24.92 -26.16 14.85
CA LEU A 448 24.00 -27.28 15.13
C LEU A 448 24.23 -28.51 14.20
N THR A 449 25.23 -28.47 13.34
CA THR A 449 25.75 -29.58 12.54
C THR A 449 27.14 -29.95 13.00
#